data_72beb085145ba79bf09be83f7627e0ef
#
_entry.id   72beb085145ba79bf09be83f7627e0ef
#
_cell.length_a   1.000
_cell.length_b   1.000
_cell.length_c   1.000
_cell.angle_alpha   90.00
_cell.angle_beta   90.00
_cell.angle_gamma   90.00
#
_symmetry.space_group_name_H-M   'P 1'
#
loop_
_entity.id
_entity.type
_entity.pdbx_description
1 polymer ?
#
loop_
_entity_poly.entity_id
_entity_poly.type
_entity_poly.pdbx_seq_one_letter_code
_entity_poly.pdbx_strand_id
1 'polypeptide(L)'
;MKKLMFLGLLAMGSLSLNSCNELQQVLNNTSQGGSGFNVASGLKQALELGVSSGVDLLSKDGGYFKDQAVRILLPEELQKVDKTLRSIGLGSLADQGLKVLNEAAENAVSQAKPIFLSAIQNMTFTDAMNILKGDNTAATTYLKNSTYSALESAFAPKIQSSLSEVGADKVWENIIDK
;
A
#
# COMPACT_ATOMS: atom_id res chain seq x y z
N MET A 1 -27.77 63.14 -20.18
CA MET A 1 -26.43 63.76 -20.32
C MET A 1 -25.50 62.98 -19.39
N LYS A 2 -24.33 62.61 -19.92
CA LYS A 2 -23.19 61.96 -19.30
C LYS A 2 -23.31 60.49 -18.92
N LYS A 3 -22.91 59.64 -19.91
CA LYS A 3 -22.47 58.28 -19.78
C LYS A 3 -21.16 58.24 -18.98
N LEU A 4 -21.08 57.40 -17.93
CA LEU A 4 -19.80 56.99 -17.35
C LEU A 4 -19.63 55.53 -17.62
N MET A 5 -18.67 55.19 -18.49
CA MET A 5 -18.11 53.89 -18.75
C MET A 5 -17.28 53.45 -17.53
N PHE A 6 -17.66 52.37 -16.91
CA PHE A 6 -16.77 51.63 -15.98
C PHE A 6 -16.12 50.48 -16.74
N LEU A 7 -14.87 50.67 -17.07
CA LEU A 7 -13.97 49.68 -17.64
C LEU A 7 -13.41 48.85 -16.49
N GLY A 8 -14.03 47.69 -16.21
CA GLY A 8 -13.53 46.70 -15.21
C GLY A 8 -12.44 45.85 -15.84
N LEU A 9 -11.21 46.08 -15.45
CA LEU A 9 -10.02 45.33 -15.83
C LEU A 9 -10.01 43.97 -15.13
N LEU A 10 -10.33 42.93 -15.88
CA LEU A 10 -10.25 41.55 -15.41
C LEU A 10 -8.78 41.11 -15.47
N ALA A 11 -8.05 41.20 -14.36
CA ALA A 11 -6.72 40.61 -14.22
C ALA A 11 -6.85 39.13 -13.95
N MET A 12 -6.82 38.31 -15.00
CA MET A 12 -6.60 36.89 -14.91
C MET A 12 -5.16 36.62 -14.46
N GLY A 13 -4.97 36.38 -13.17
CA GLY A 13 -3.72 35.87 -12.61
C GLY A 13 -3.52 34.44 -13.05
N SER A 14 -2.71 34.24 -14.09
CA SER A 14 -2.17 32.93 -14.46
C SER A 14 -1.21 32.47 -13.35
N LEU A 15 -1.69 31.55 -12.48
CA LEU A 15 -0.84 30.77 -11.59
C LEU A 15 -0.05 29.80 -12.45
N SER A 16 1.10 30.24 -12.95
CA SER A 16 2.10 29.40 -13.56
C SER A 16 2.68 28.47 -12.49
N LEU A 17 2.37 27.16 -12.62
CA LEU A 17 2.97 26.08 -11.85
C LEU A 17 4.46 25.94 -12.24
N ASN A 18 5.32 26.78 -11.69
CA ASN A 18 6.78 26.71 -11.86
C ASN A 18 7.45 25.68 -10.93
N SER A 19 6.72 24.68 -10.46
CA SER A 19 7.23 23.67 -9.53
C SER A 19 8.36 22.79 -10.12
N CYS A 20 8.40 22.63 -11.44
CA CYS A 20 9.44 21.81 -12.08
C CYS A 20 10.81 22.47 -12.16
N ASN A 21 10.89 23.80 -12.19
CA ASN A 21 12.17 24.53 -12.25
C ASN A 21 12.89 24.59 -10.90
N GLU A 22 12.16 24.62 -9.78
CA GLU A 22 12.75 24.59 -8.45
C GLU A 22 13.38 23.22 -8.14
N LEU A 23 12.75 22.13 -8.59
CA LEU A 23 13.32 20.80 -8.41
C LEU A 23 14.63 20.63 -9.20
N GLN A 24 14.71 21.19 -10.41
CA GLN A 24 15.91 21.13 -11.25
C GLN A 24 17.03 22.01 -10.69
N GLN A 25 16.71 23.14 -10.05
CA GLN A 25 17.67 24.02 -9.40
C GLN A 25 18.24 23.41 -8.11
N VAL A 26 17.43 22.70 -7.35
CA VAL A 26 17.84 21.90 -6.19
C VAL A 26 18.77 20.76 -6.64
N LEU A 27 18.44 20.01 -7.69
CA LEU A 27 19.28 18.96 -8.26
C LEU A 27 20.64 19.47 -8.76
N ASN A 28 20.70 20.65 -9.39
CA ASN A 28 21.93 21.24 -9.92
C ASN A 28 22.82 21.82 -8.81
N ASN A 29 22.25 22.43 -7.78
CA ASN A 29 23.01 22.92 -6.61
C ASN A 29 23.52 21.81 -5.72
N THR A 30 22.94 20.62 -5.84
CA THR A 30 23.27 19.42 -5.08
C THR A 30 24.48 18.68 -5.67
N SER A 31 24.91 19.02 -6.89
CA SER A 31 26.03 18.35 -7.58
C SER A 31 27.42 18.75 -7.09
N GLN A 32 27.55 19.71 -6.18
CA GLN A 32 28.86 20.28 -5.76
C GLN A 32 29.25 20.05 -4.30
N GLY A 33 28.90 18.92 -3.71
CA GLY A 33 29.45 18.54 -2.40
C GLY A 33 28.41 18.19 -1.36
N GLY A 34 28.17 16.90 -1.16
CA GLY A 34 27.40 16.37 -0.04
C GLY A 34 25.94 16.00 -0.32
N SER A 35 25.44 16.17 -1.53
CA SER A 35 24.03 16.07 -1.84
C SER A 35 23.48 14.66 -2.08
N GLY A 36 24.31 13.70 -2.40
CA GLY A 36 23.85 12.32 -2.54
C GLY A 36 23.26 11.75 -1.24
N PHE A 37 23.81 12.19 -0.11
CA PHE A 37 23.30 11.79 1.21
C PHE A 37 21.89 12.38 1.49
N ASN A 38 21.66 13.62 1.09
CA ASN A 38 20.34 14.26 1.27
C ASN A 38 19.25 13.64 0.41
N VAL A 39 19.55 13.23 -0.82
CA VAL A 39 18.59 12.62 -1.73
C VAL A 39 18.17 11.23 -1.24
N ALA A 40 19.14 10.41 -0.80
CA ALA A 40 18.85 9.10 -0.21
C ALA A 40 18.06 9.22 1.10
N SER A 41 18.39 10.19 1.95
CA SER A 41 17.64 10.49 3.17
C SER A 41 16.21 10.96 2.86
N GLY A 42 16.04 11.82 1.87
CA GLY A 42 14.72 12.26 1.41
C GLY A 42 13.85 11.12 0.92
N LEU A 43 14.43 10.19 0.14
CA LEU A 43 13.72 8.99 -0.31
C LEU A 43 13.30 8.11 0.87
N LYS A 44 14.20 7.84 1.83
CA LYS A 44 13.87 7.07 3.03
C LYS A 44 12.69 7.70 3.79
N GLN A 45 12.73 8.99 4.05
CA GLN A 45 11.64 9.69 4.73
C GLN A 45 10.32 9.59 3.95
N ALA A 46 10.34 9.74 2.64
CA ALA A 46 9.16 9.59 1.81
C ALA A 46 8.57 8.18 1.89
N LEU A 47 9.43 7.16 1.84
CA LEU A 47 9.01 5.76 1.99
C LEU A 47 8.47 5.45 3.38
N GLU A 48 9.11 5.96 4.46
CA GLU A 48 8.64 5.81 5.84
C GLU A 48 7.26 6.43 6.05
N LEU A 49 7.03 7.63 5.51
CA LEU A 49 5.72 8.29 5.56
C LEU A 49 4.67 7.53 4.75
N GLY A 50 5.01 7.10 3.54
CA GLY A 50 4.11 6.33 2.68
C GLY A 50 3.70 5.00 3.29
N VAL A 51 4.66 4.23 3.79
CA VAL A 51 4.41 2.96 4.49
C VAL A 51 3.58 3.16 5.75
N SER A 52 3.94 4.16 6.58
CA SER A 52 3.19 4.43 7.80
C SER A 52 1.74 4.78 7.50
N SER A 53 1.50 5.67 6.54
CA SER A 53 0.15 6.06 6.13
C SER A 53 -0.63 4.89 5.53
N GLY A 54 0.02 4.06 4.71
CA GLY A 54 -0.59 2.87 4.12
C GLY A 54 -0.99 1.85 5.17
N VAL A 55 -0.11 1.52 6.11
CA VAL A 55 -0.42 0.61 7.22
C VAL A 55 -1.54 1.16 8.10
N ASP A 56 -1.46 2.45 8.45
CA ASP A 56 -2.49 3.09 9.29
C ASP A 56 -3.87 3.14 8.59
N LEU A 57 -3.92 3.15 7.26
CA LEU A 57 -5.15 3.07 6.48
C LEU A 57 -5.69 1.63 6.45
N LEU A 58 -4.83 0.67 6.13
CA LEU A 58 -5.19 -0.73 5.93
C LEU A 58 -5.51 -1.47 7.24
N SER A 59 -4.97 -1.02 8.38
CA SER A 59 -5.25 -1.60 9.71
C SER A 59 -6.58 -1.16 10.32
N LYS A 60 -7.30 -0.25 9.67
CA LYS A 60 -8.65 0.16 10.13
C LYS A 60 -9.69 -0.89 9.80
N ASP A 61 -10.79 -0.90 10.56
CA ASP A 61 -11.96 -1.74 10.25
C ASP A 61 -12.48 -1.48 8.83
N GLY A 62 -12.42 -2.51 8.01
CA GLY A 62 -12.76 -2.46 6.59
C GLY A 62 -11.66 -1.90 5.68
N GLY A 63 -10.44 -1.72 6.18
CA GLY A 63 -9.31 -1.22 5.39
C GLY A 63 -8.97 -2.09 4.18
N TYR A 64 -9.18 -3.42 4.29
CA TYR A 64 -9.12 -4.35 3.17
C TYR A 64 -10.51 -4.66 2.62
N PHE A 65 -11.45 -5.04 3.47
CA PHE A 65 -12.74 -5.56 3.02
C PHE A 65 -13.58 -4.56 2.22
N LYS A 66 -13.57 -3.28 2.62
CA LYS A 66 -14.38 -2.22 1.99
C LYS A 66 -13.69 -1.57 0.81
N ASP A 67 -12.39 -1.72 0.65
CA ASP A 67 -11.62 -1.15 -0.45
C ASP A 67 -11.39 -2.19 -1.56
N GLN A 68 -12.04 -1.99 -2.70
CA GLN A 68 -11.95 -2.90 -3.85
C GLN A 68 -10.54 -3.01 -4.45
N ALA A 69 -9.67 -2.01 -4.25
CA ALA A 69 -8.32 -2.00 -4.80
C ALA A 69 -7.37 -2.95 -4.05
N VAL A 70 -7.62 -3.19 -2.77
CA VAL A 70 -6.77 -4.01 -1.90
C VAL A 70 -7.49 -5.21 -1.29
N ARG A 71 -8.79 -5.34 -1.52
CA ARG A 71 -9.62 -6.43 -1.02
C ARG A 71 -9.06 -7.78 -1.45
N ILE A 72 -8.80 -8.65 -0.48
CA ILE A 72 -8.34 -10.01 -0.72
C ILE A 72 -9.53 -10.84 -1.20
N LEU A 73 -9.41 -11.44 -2.38
CA LEU A 73 -10.40 -12.33 -2.96
C LEU A 73 -10.10 -13.77 -2.56
N LEU A 74 -11.11 -14.63 -2.65
CA LEU A 74 -10.91 -16.06 -2.42
C LEU A 74 -9.97 -16.65 -3.49
N PRO A 75 -8.99 -17.48 -3.10
CA PRO A 75 -8.18 -18.26 -4.04
C PRO A 75 -9.06 -19.10 -4.98
N GLU A 76 -8.55 -19.46 -6.15
CA GLU A 76 -9.31 -20.19 -7.17
C GLU A 76 -9.91 -21.51 -6.64
N GLU A 77 -9.19 -22.19 -5.79
CA GLU A 77 -9.62 -23.43 -5.14
C GLU A 77 -10.88 -23.21 -4.29
N LEU A 78 -10.93 -22.12 -3.54
CA LEU A 78 -12.08 -21.75 -2.71
C LEU A 78 -13.23 -21.13 -3.50
N GLN A 79 -13.00 -20.61 -4.70
CA GLN A 79 -14.07 -20.07 -5.57
C GLN A 79 -15.08 -21.15 -5.99
N LYS A 80 -14.63 -22.42 -6.11
CA LYS A 80 -15.53 -23.54 -6.39
C LYS A 80 -16.44 -23.82 -5.19
N VAL A 81 -15.89 -23.76 -3.99
CA VAL A 81 -16.65 -23.90 -2.74
C VAL A 81 -17.64 -22.75 -2.60
N ASP A 82 -17.22 -21.52 -2.83
CA ASP A 82 -18.11 -20.35 -2.83
C ASP A 82 -19.31 -20.52 -3.78
N LYS A 83 -19.06 -20.91 -5.03
CA LYS A 83 -20.13 -21.18 -6.01
C LYS A 83 -21.09 -22.28 -5.53
N THR A 84 -20.56 -23.35 -4.95
CA THR A 84 -21.38 -24.44 -4.43
C THR A 84 -22.23 -23.98 -3.24
N LEU A 85 -21.65 -23.27 -2.28
CA LEU A 85 -22.39 -22.72 -1.14
C LEU A 85 -23.51 -21.78 -1.60
N ARG A 86 -23.26 -20.92 -2.56
CA ARG A 86 -24.28 -20.01 -3.12
C ARG A 86 -25.39 -20.77 -3.83
N SER A 87 -25.07 -21.85 -4.57
CA SER A 87 -26.05 -22.65 -5.30
C SER A 87 -27.03 -23.40 -4.39
N ILE A 88 -26.62 -23.71 -3.16
CA ILE A 88 -27.46 -24.39 -2.15
C ILE A 88 -28.06 -23.43 -1.11
N GLY A 89 -27.98 -22.11 -1.37
CA GLY A 89 -28.57 -21.09 -0.50
C GLY A 89 -27.73 -20.68 0.71
N LEU A 90 -26.46 -21.13 0.81
CA LEU A 90 -25.53 -20.79 1.88
C LEU A 90 -24.55 -19.66 1.52
N GLY A 91 -24.96 -18.73 0.64
CA GLY A 91 -24.14 -17.62 0.19
C GLY A 91 -23.65 -16.70 1.33
N SER A 92 -24.45 -16.55 2.39
CA SER A 92 -24.06 -15.78 3.57
C SER A 92 -22.83 -16.35 4.29
N LEU A 93 -22.64 -17.67 4.27
CA LEU A 93 -21.46 -18.33 4.85
C LEU A 93 -20.21 -18.02 4.01
N ALA A 94 -20.34 -18.04 2.70
CA ALA A 94 -19.25 -17.68 1.80
C ALA A 94 -18.82 -16.20 1.97
N ASP A 95 -19.80 -15.29 2.11
CA ASP A 95 -19.54 -13.86 2.37
C ASP A 95 -18.87 -13.64 3.73
N GLN A 96 -19.25 -14.41 4.73
CA GLN A 96 -18.61 -14.38 6.05
C GLN A 96 -17.15 -14.86 5.98
N GLY A 97 -16.86 -15.95 5.26
CA GLY A 97 -15.49 -16.43 5.05
C GLY A 97 -14.60 -15.38 4.36
N LEU A 98 -15.12 -14.72 3.32
CA LEU A 98 -14.40 -13.65 2.64
C LEU A 98 -14.13 -12.45 3.56
N LYS A 99 -15.10 -12.08 4.39
CA LYS A 99 -14.98 -11.00 5.38
C LYS A 99 -13.89 -11.32 6.40
N VAL A 100 -13.92 -12.51 7.00
CA VAL A 100 -12.94 -12.95 8.00
C VAL A 100 -11.51 -12.98 7.43
N LEU A 101 -11.33 -13.41 6.19
CA LEU A 101 -10.01 -13.38 5.54
C LEU A 101 -9.46 -11.94 5.44
N ASN A 102 -10.30 -10.99 5.09
CA ASN A 102 -9.88 -9.58 5.01
C ASN A 102 -9.66 -8.96 6.40
N GLU A 103 -10.50 -9.27 7.39
CA GLU A 103 -10.30 -8.85 8.78
C GLU A 103 -9.01 -9.44 9.38
N ALA A 104 -8.67 -10.68 9.02
CA ALA A 104 -7.38 -11.27 9.39
C ALA A 104 -6.20 -10.47 8.83
N ALA A 105 -6.30 -10.01 7.58
CA ALA A 105 -5.28 -9.15 6.97
C ALA A 105 -5.21 -7.76 7.64
N GLU A 106 -6.36 -7.16 7.98
CA GLU A 106 -6.44 -5.90 8.74
C GLU A 106 -5.74 -6.01 10.09
N ASN A 107 -5.95 -7.11 10.80
CA ASN A 107 -5.29 -7.40 12.08
C ASN A 107 -3.79 -7.68 11.94
N ALA A 108 -3.39 -8.31 10.85
CA ALA A 108 -1.99 -8.66 10.60
C ALA A 108 -1.16 -7.46 10.12
N VAL A 109 -1.74 -6.54 9.35
CA VAL A 109 -1.00 -5.47 8.68
C VAL A 109 -0.29 -4.50 9.63
N SER A 110 -0.76 -4.35 10.86
CA SER A 110 -0.07 -3.58 11.89
C SER A 110 1.34 -4.09 12.18
N GLN A 111 1.58 -5.39 11.99
CA GLN A 111 2.90 -6.03 12.13
C GLN A 111 3.85 -5.64 10.99
N ALA A 112 3.33 -5.18 9.86
CA ALA A 112 4.13 -4.80 8.70
C ALA A 112 4.92 -3.50 8.93
N LYS A 113 4.39 -2.58 9.72
CA LYS A 113 5.02 -1.25 9.92
C LYS A 113 6.48 -1.34 10.39
N PRO A 114 6.81 -2.01 11.50
CA PRO A 114 8.20 -2.14 11.95
C PRO A 114 9.09 -2.89 10.96
N ILE A 115 8.55 -3.87 10.23
CA ILE A 115 9.29 -4.64 9.23
C ILE A 115 9.71 -3.74 8.07
N PHE A 116 8.78 -2.97 7.52
CA PHE A 116 9.08 -2.02 6.44
C PHE A 116 10.01 -0.91 6.89
N LEU A 117 9.79 -0.32 8.08
CA LEU A 117 10.65 0.73 8.61
C LEU A 117 12.08 0.23 8.78
N SER A 118 12.27 -0.98 9.29
CA SER A 118 13.60 -1.60 9.39
C SER A 118 14.26 -1.76 8.02
N ALA A 119 13.54 -2.24 7.00
CA ALA A 119 14.08 -2.38 5.66
C ALA A 119 14.47 -1.03 5.04
N ILE A 120 13.66 0.02 5.25
CA ILE A 120 13.94 1.37 4.75
C ILE A 120 15.16 1.96 5.48
N GLN A 121 15.26 1.82 6.78
CA GLN A 121 16.39 2.32 7.58
C GLN A 121 17.71 1.66 7.16
N ASN A 122 17.69 0.36 6.88
CA ASN A 122 18.85 -0.41 6.42
C ASN A 122 19.17 -0.22 4.93
N MET A 123 18.35 0.51 4.17
CA MET A 123 18.59 0.82 2.76
C MET A 123 19.93 1.53 2.58
N THR A 124 20.77 1.02 1.69
CA THR A 124 22.05 1.67 1.35
C THR A 124 21.84 2.88 0.43
N PHE A 125 22.87 3.71 0.29
CA PHE A 125 22.86 4.79 -0.70
C PHE A 125 22.67 4.25 -2.13
N THR A 126 23.31 3.13 -2.45
CA THR A 126 23.19 2.46 -3.77
C THR A 126 21.77 2.00 -4.02
N ASP A 127 21.12 1.41 -3.03
CA ASP A 127 19.70 0.98 -3.15
C ASP A 127 18.80 2.19 -3.43
N ALA A 128 18.98 3.28 -2.67
CA ALA A 128 18.21 4.50 -2.87
C ALA A 128 18.41 5.07 -4.28
N MET A 129 19.64 5.08 -4.79
CA MET A 129 19.92 5.54 -6.15
C MET A 129 19.34 4.62 -7.22
N ASN A 130 19.34 3.31 -7.00
CA ASN A 130 18.73 2.33 -7.91
C ASN A 130 17.19 2.52 -7.96
N ILE A 131 16.55 2.80 -6.82
CA ILE A 131 15.13 3.12 -6.77
C ILE A 131 14.83 4.40 -7.53
N LEU A 132 15.58 5.47 -7.28
CA LEU A 132 15.35 6.78 -7.91
C LEU A 132 15.57 6.79 -9.42
N LYS A 133 16.47 5.95 -9.92
CA LYS A 133 16.76 5.79 -11.35
C LYS A 133 15.98 4.66 -12.02
N GLY A 134 15.28 3.88 -11.21
CA GLY A 134 14.52 2.72 -11.66
C GLY A 134 13.18 3.10 -12.28
N ASP A 135 12.39 2.09 -12.58
CA ASP A 135 11.03 2.23 -13.08
C ASP A 135 10.03 2.57 -11.96
N ASN A 136 8.76 2.72 -12.33
CA ASN A 136 7.68 3.07 -11.39
C ASN A 136 7.43 2.01 -10.31
N THR A 137 8.01 0.82 -10.43
CA THR A 137 7.88 -0.30 -9.48
C THR A 137 9.12 -0.53 -8.64
N ALA A 138 10.21 0.20 -8.89
CA ALA A 138 11.50 -0.03 -8.25
C ALA A 138 11.45 -0.01 -6.72
N ALA A 139 10.74 0.95 -6.12
CA ALA A 139 10.56 1.03 -4.67
C ALA A 139 9.77 -0.16 -4.12
N THR A 140 8.69 -0.54 -4.78
CA THR A 140 7.87 -1.70 -4.41
C THR A 140 8.68 -3.00 -4.51
N THR A 141 9.45 -3.15 -5.57
CA THR A 141 10.32 -4.32 -5.78
C THR A 141 11.39 -4.43 -4.69
N TYR A 142 12.03 -3.31 -4.34
CA TYR A 142 12.99 -3.27 -3.24
C TYR A 142 12.35 -3.69 -1.91
N LEU A 143 11.23 -3.06 -1.54
CA LEU A 143 10.53 -3.38 -0.29
C LEU A 143 10.05 -4.84 -0.27
N LYS A 144 9.46 -5.33 -1.35
CA LYS A 144 9.05 -6.73 -1.47
C LYS A 144 10.22 -7.68 -1.20
N ASN A 145 11.35 -7.49 -1.89
CA ASN A 145 12.49 -8.37 -1.76
C ASN A 145 13.13 -8.32 -0.36
N SER A 146 13.11 -7.15 0.27
CA SER A 146 13.72 -6.94 1.59
C SER A 146 12.84 -7.38 2.76
N THR A 147 11.52 -7.52 2.55
CA THR A 147 10.57 -7.73 3.66
C THR A 147 9.72 -8.99 3.54
N TYR A 148 9.70 -9.66 2.38
CA TYR A 148 8.78 -10.77 2.10
C TYR A 148 8.78 -11.84 3.18
N SER A 149 9.95 -12.39 3.49
CA SER A 149 10.08 -13.49 4.47
C SER A 149 9.67 -13.07 5.90
N ALA A 150 10.00 -11.83 6.29
CA ALA A 150 9.63 -11.31 7.61
C ALA A 150 8.11 -11.05 7.69
N LEU A 151 7.49 -10.54 6.63
CA LEU A 151 6.04 -10.35 6.54
C LEU A 151 5.31 -11.68 6.56
N GLU A 152 5.75 -12.66 5.78
CA GLU A 152 5.18 -14.01 5.77
C GLU A 152 5.19 -14.62 7.18
N SER A 153 6.34 -14.58 7.86
CA SER A 153 6.49 -15.09 9.22
C SER A 153 5.61 -14.38 10.25
N ALA A 154 5.40 -13.07 10.08
CA ALA A 154 4.58 -12.28 10.98
C ALA A 154 3.08 -12.47 10.73
N PHE A 155 2.67 -12.64 9.47
CA PHE A 155 1.27 -12.70 9.07
C PHE A 155 0.67 -14.11 9.20
N ALA A 156 1.45 -15.15 8.87
CA ALA A 156 0.97 -16.53 8.86
C ALA A 156 0.23 -16.94 10.16
N PRO A 157 0.77 -16.71 11.37
CA PRO A 157 0.08 -17.12 12.60
C PRO A 157 -1.21 -16.32 12.84
N LYS A 158 -1.28 -15.06 12.42
CA LYS A 158 -2.48 -14.23 12.56
C LYS A 158 -3.59 -14.69 11.64
N ILE A 159 -3.26 -14.92 10.38
CA ILE A 159 -4.20 -15.41 9.37
C ILE A 159 -4.71 -16.81 9.78
N GLN A 160 -3.81 -17.69 10.20
CA GLN A 160 -4.18 -19.03 10.65
C GLN A 160 -5.14 -18.99 11.85
N SER A 161 -4.85 -18.18 12.86
CA SER A 161 -5.73 -18.01 14.03
C SER A 161 -7.12 -17.54 13.61
N SER A 162 -7.21 -16.50 12.78
CA SER A 162 -8.50 -15.97 12.32
C SER A 162 -9.30 -16.97 11.47
N LEU A 163 -8.63 -17.76 10.65
CA LEU A 163 -9.27 -18.81 9.86
C LEU A 163 -9.77 -19.96 10.74
N SER A 164 -9.01 -20.32 11.78
CA SER A 164 -9.41 -21.36 12.74
C SER A 164 -10.64 -20.98 13.56
N GLU A 165 -10.76 -19.70 13.96
CA GLU A 165 -11.91 -19.19 14.72
C GLU A 165 -13.25 -19.39 13.99
N VAL A 166 -13.23 -19.36 12.66
CA VAL A 166 -14.44 -19.60 11.82
C VAL A 166 -14.52 -21.02 11.27
N GLY A 167 -13.59 -21.89 11.67
CA GLY A 167 -13.53 -23.29 11.20
C GLY A 167 -13.15 -23.44 9.72
N ALA A 168 -12.57 -22.39 9.12
CA ALA A 168 -12.16 -22.42 7.73
C ALA A 168 -10.95 -23.34 7.48
N ASP A 169 -10.12 -23.56 8.50
CA ASP A 169 -9.03 -24.53 8.51
C ASP A 169 -9.54 -25.95 8.25
N LYS A 170 -10.60 -26.37 8.93
CA LYS A 170 -11.21 -27.70 8.75
C LYS A 170 -11.82 -27.88 7.36
N VAL A 171 -12.41 -26.83 6.82
CA VAL A 171 -12.92 -26.85 5.45
C VAL A 171 -11.77 -26.95 4.44
N TRP A 172 -10.68 -26.25 4.70
CA TRP A 172 -9.48 -26.26 3.86
C TRP A 172 -8.80 -27.62 3.85
N GLU A 173 -8.56 -28.22 5.02
CA GLU A 173 -8.00 -29.58 5.15
C GLU A 173 -8.83 -30.61 4.38
N ASN A 174 -10.16 -30.58 4.51
CA ASN A 174 -11.06 -31.46 3.79
C ASN A 174 -11.06 -31.30 2.25
N ILE A 175 -10.57 -30.17 1.73
CA ILE A 175 -10.48 -29.90 0.29
C ILE A 175 -9.13 -30.35 -0.28
N ILE A 176 -8.03 -30.18 0.48
CA ILE A 176 -6.68 -30.49 0.03
C ILE A 176 -6.37 -32.00 0.15
N ASP A 177 -6.94 -32.68 1.14
CA ASP A 177 -6.71 -34.12 1.40
C ASP A 177 -7.54 -35.04 0.48
N LYS A 178 -8.20 -34.49 -0.55
CA LYS A 178 -8.93 -35.25 -1.58
C LYS A 178 -8.30 -35.05 -2.96
#